data_53cf5571aeb08646014ae7a06e15d150
#
_entry.id   53cf5571aeb08646014ae7a06e15d150
#
_cell.length_a   1.000
_cell.length_b   1.000
_cell.length_c   1.000
_cell.angle_alpha   90.00
_cell.angle_beta   90.00
_cell.angle_gamma   90.00
#
_symmetry.space_group_name_H-M   'P 1'
#
loop_
_entity.id
_entity.type
_entity.pdbx_description
1 polymer ?
#
loop_
_entity_poly.entity_id
_entity_poly.type
_entity_poly.pdbx_seq_one_letter_code
_entity_poly.pdbx_strand_id
1 'polypeptide(L)'
;MYMLLADTAANLRDLDALRQYTPRLEELAIRDGHQLYLAIAQRSWGVAHRLAGELDEAVTRLTNALGLFRGLGPRWQIGRTLFELGDLSLERGDKDNAQNYFSLALEAFEAMKSIPDVERTRAAM
;
A
#
# COMPACT_ATOMS: atom_id res chain seq x y z
N MET A 1 17.38 -3.33 3.64
CA MET A 1 17.41 -1.90 4.01
C MET A 1 16.45 -1.04 3.20
N TYR A 2 16.50 -1.10 1.88
CA TYR A 2 15.59 -0.30 1.03
C TYR A 2 14.12 -0.61 1.27
N MET A 3 13.77 -1.83 1.62
CA MET A 3 12.40 -2.21 1.94
C MET A 3 11.87 -1.40 3.13
N LEU A 4 12.63 -1.29 4.21
CA LEU A 4 12.24 -0.50 5.38
C LEU A 4 12.18 0.99 5.06
N LEU A 5 13.13 1.52 4.30
CA LEU A 5 13.18 2.93 3.92
C LEU A 5 11.97 3.31 3.05
N ALA A 6 11.66 2.49 2.04
CA ALA A 6 10.52 2.73 1.16
C ALA A 6 9.20 2.61 1.93
N ASP A 7 9.08 1.60 2.79
CA ASP A 7 7.85 1.38 3.55
C ASP A 7 7.62 2.50 4.58
N THR A 8 8.67 2.94 5.26
CA THR A 8 8.61 4.08 6.17
C THR A 8 8.22 5.36 5.42
N ALA A 9 8.82 5.61 4.26
CA ALA A 9 8.51 6.76 3.43
C ALA A 9 7.03 6.76 2.99
N ALA A 10 6.50 5.58 2.63
CA ALA A 10 5.09 5.43 2.28
C ALA A 10 4.17 5.77 3.47
N ASN A 11 4.49 5.26 4.66
CA ASN A 11 3.73 5.56 5.87
C ASN A 11 3.74 7.06 6.21
N LEU A 12 4.87 7.72 6.02
CA LEU A 12 5.04 9.14 6.30
C LEU A 12 4.55 10.06 5.17
N ARG A 13 4.09 9.49 4.07
CA ARG A 13 3.69 10.24 2.87
C ARG A 13 4.80 11.14 2.35
N ASP A 14 6.03 10.63 2.36
CA ASP A 14 7.23 11.35 1.92
C ASP A 14 7.54 11.01 0.46
N LEU A 15 7.02 11.84 -0.45
CA LEU A 15 7.18 11.61 -1.89
C LEU A 15 8.64 11.61 -2.34
N ASP A 16 9.45 12.54 -1.81
CA ASP A 16 10.87 12.62 -2.20
C ASP A 16 11.62 11.36 -1.77
N ALA A 17 11.40 10.89 -0.56
CA ALA A 17 12.01 9.65 -0.06
C ALA A 17 11.51 8.43 -0.85
N LEU A 18 10.22 8.37 -1.20
CA LEU A 18 9.68 7.30 -2.04
C LEU A 18 10.37 7.27 -3.40
N ARG A 19 10.56 8.40 -4.04
CA ARG A 19 11.25 8.50 -5.32
C ARG A 19 12.73 8.12 -5.23
N GLN A 20 13.33 8.30 -4.07
CA GLN A 20 14.71 7.94 -3.82
C GLN A 20 14.89 6.43 -3.61
N TYR A 21 14.03 5.81 -2.78
CA TYR A 21 14.25 4.43 -2.33
C TYR A 21 13.51 3.37 -3.15
N THR A 22 12.34 3.70 -3.70
CA THR A 22 11.51 2.71 -4.39
C THR A 22 12.17 2.13 -5.65
N PRO A 23 12.79 2.94 -6.54
CA PRO A 23 13.45 2.37 -7.72
C PRO A 23 14.53 1.36 -7.37
N ARG A 24 15.29 1.62 -6.31
CA ARG A 24 16.35 0.74 -5.87
C ARG A 24 15.79 -0.56 -5.28
N LEU A 25 14.71 -0.47 -4.50
CA LEU A 25 14.02 -1.64 -3.97
C LEU A 25 13.49 -2.51 -5.11
N GLU A 26 12.82 -1.90 -6.08
CA GLU A 26 12.27 -2.62 -7.24
C GLU A 26 13.37 -3.34 -8.02
N GLU A 27 14.46 -2.64 -8.31
CA GLU A 27 15.61 -3.19 -9.01
C GLU A 27 16.17 -4.44 -8.30
N LEU A 28 16.37 -4.34 -6.98
CA LEU A 28 16.87 -5.45 -6.18
C LEU A 28 15.88 -6.61 -6.12
N ALA A 29 14.58 -6.31 -6.00
CA ALA A 29 13.53 -7.33 -5.96
C ALA A 29 13.45 -8.12 -7.27
N ILE A 30 13.54 -7.44 -8.40
CA ILE A 30 13.53 -8.07 -9.72
C ILE A 30 14.79 -8.92 -9.90
N ARG A 31 15.96 -8.37 -9.58
CA ARG A 31 17.24 -9.07 -9.72
C ARG A 31 17.26 -10.38 -8.92
N ASP A 32 16.76 -10.33 -7.69
CA ASP A 32 16.81 -11.46 -6.76
C ASP A 32 15.57 -12.35 -6.82
N GLY A 33 14.57 -12.01 -7.63
CA GLY A 33 13.31 -12.75 -7.72
C GLY A 33 12.50 -12.71 -6.42
N HIS A 34 12.61 -11.65 -5.62
CA HIS A 34 12.03 -11.54 -4.29
C HIS A 34 10.62 -10.97 -4.35
N GLN A 35 9.61 -11.84 -4.36
CA GLN A 35 8.22 -11.47 -4.59
C GLN A 35 7.65 -10.54 -3.52
N LEU A 36 7.98 -10.76 -2.25
CA LEU A 36 7.50 -9.88 -1.17
C LEU A 36 8.03 -8.46 -1.33
N TYR A 37 9.32 -8.32 -1.64
CA TYR A 37 9.92 -7.01 -1.85
C TYR A 37 9.37 -6.33 -3.11
N LEU A 38 9.06 -7.11 -4.15
CA LEU A 38 8.42 -6.59 -5.35
C LEU A 38 7.03 -6.02 -5.03
N ALA A 39 6.25 -6.75 -4.21
CA ALA A 39 4.94 -6.28 -3.76
C ALA A 39 5.04 -4.98 -2.97
N ILE A 40 6.02 -4.87 -2.07
CA ILE A 40 6.27 -3.65 -1.29
C ILE A 40 6.67 -2.50 -2.23
N ALA A 41 7.51 -2.76 -3.23
CA ALA A 41 7.89 -1.76 -4.22
C ALA A 41 6.68 -1.26 -5.02
N GLN A 42 5.79 -2.15 -5.44
CA GLN A 42 4.56 -1.78 -6.14
C GLN A 42 3.66 -0.90 -5.27
N ARG A 43 3.49 -1.24 -3.99
CA ARG A 43 2.72 -0.40 -3.07
C ARG A 43 3.38 0.97 -2.88
N SER A 44 4.69 1.00 -2.72
CA SER A 44 5.43 2.25 -2.56
C SER A 44 5.27 3.16 -3.79
N TRP A 45 5.37 2.59 -5.00
CA TRP A 45 5.07 3.32 -6.24
C TRP A 45 3.63 3.83 -6.27
N GLY A 46 2.67 3.01 -5.83
CA GLY A 46 1.27 3.40 -5.76
C GLY A 46 1.07 4.63 -4.88
N VAL A 47 1.68 4.65 -3.70
CA VAL A 47 1.62 5.80 -2.80
C VAL A 47 2.31 7.01 -3.42
N ALA A 48 3.47 6.83 -4.05
CA ALA A 48 4.19 7.92 -4.71
C ALA A 48 3.36 8.56 -5.84
N HIS A 49 2.75 7.74 -6.69
CA HIS A 49 1.90 8.24 -7.77
C HIS A 49 0.68 8.98 -7.23
N ARG A 50 0.05 8.47 -6.16
CA ARG A 50 -1.07 9.15 -5.53
C ARG A 50 -0.67 10.53 -5.01
N LEU A 51 0.45 10.60 -4.30
CA LEU A 51 0.96 11.88 -3.77
C LEU A 51 1.30 12.88 -4.88
N ALA A 52 1.70 12.39 -6.05
CA ALA A 52 2.00 13.21 -7.22
C ALA A 52 0.73 13.58 -8.03
N GLY A 53 -0.44 13.09 -7.63
CA GLY A 53 -1.69 13.36 -8.35
C GLY A 53 -1.93 12.45 -9.56
N GLU A 54 -1.11 11.43 -9.75
CA GLU A 54 -1.19 10.48 -10.86
C GLU A 54 -2.06 9.28 -10.43
N LEU A 55 -3.38 9.53 -10.30
CA LEU A 55 -4.29 8.60 -9.63
C LEU A 55 -4.52 7.30 -10.41
N ASP A 56 -4.55 7.33 -11.74
CA ASP A 56 -4.75 6.11 -12.53
C ASP A 56 -3.55 5.16 -12.40
N GLU A 57 -2.34 5.70 -12.44
CA GLU A 57 -1.13 4.90 -12.24
C GLU A 57 -1.07 4.36 -10.82
N ALA A 58 -1.52 5.16 -9.85
CA ALA A 58 -1.60 4.71 -8.44
C ALA A 58 -2.52 3.50 -8.30
N VAL A 59 -3.69 3.50 -8.95
CA VAL A 59 -4.61 2.34 -8.94
C VAL A 59 -3.91 1.11 -9.49
N THR A 60 -3.23 1.24 -10.62
CA THR A 60 -2.54 0.11 -11.25
C THR A 60 -1.49 -0.49 -10.32
N ARG A 61 -0.66 0.35 -9.72
CA ARG A 61 0.42 -0.11 -8.85
C ARG A 61 -0.12 -0.74 -7.56
N LEU A 62 -1.12 -0.12 -6.93
CA LEU A 62 -1.71 -0.67 -5.70
C LEU A 62 -2.47 -1.97 -5.97
N THR A 63 -3.15 -2.08 -7.11
CA THR A 63 -3.85 -3.32 -7.49
C THR A 63 -2.85 -4.44 -7.74
N ASN A 64 -1.73 -4.15 -8.40
CA ASN A 64 -0.65 -5.12 -8.59
C ASN A 64 -0.08 -5.58 -7.25
N ALA A 65 0.17 -4.65 -6.33
CA ALA A 65 0.66 -4.97 -5.00
C ALA A 65 -0.31 -5.88 -4.25
N LEU A 66 -1.59 -5.56 -4.28
CA LEU A 66 -2.63 -6.37 -3.62
C LEU A 66 -2.64 -7.80 -4.14
N GLY A 67 -2.57 -7.98 -5.46
CA GLY A 67 -2.51 -9.31 -6.08
C GLY A 67 -1.30 -10.12 -5.61
N LEU A 68 -0.13 -9.49 -5.56
CA LEU A 68 1.09 -10.14 -5.09
C LEU A 68 1.00 -10.51 -3.61
N PHE A 69 0.54 -9.61 -2.75
CA PHE A 69 0.38 -9.89 -1.32
C PHE A 69 -0.64 -10.98 -1.06
N ARG A 70 -1.75 -11.00 -1.78
CA ARG A 70 -2.77 -12.07 -1.64
C ARG A 70 -2.18 -13.44 -2.02
N GLY A 71 -1.35 -13.51 -3.03
CA GLY A 71 -0.66 -14.74 -3.41
C GLY A 71 0.36 -15.21 -2.39
N LEU A 72 0.96 -14.28 -1.63
CA LEU A 72 1.97 -14.58 -0.61
C LEU A 72 1.37 -14.83 0.78
N GLY A 73 0.21 -14.26 1.09
CA GLY A 73 -0.56 -14.50 2.30
C GLY A 73 -0.36 -13.60 3.52
N PRO A 74 0.55 -12.59 3.59
CA PRO A 74 0.75 -11.80 4.80
C PRO A 74 -0.41 -10.81 5.04
N ARG A 75 -1.26 -11.12 6.00
CA ARG A 75 -2.51 -10.36 6.26
C ARG A 75 -2.28 -8.88 6.55
N TRP A 76 -1.21 -8.55 7.30
CA TRP A 76 -0.90 -7.16 7.61
C TRP A 76 -0.59 -6.34 6.35
N GLN A 77 0.20 -6.92 5.44
CA GLN A 77 0.52 -6.27 4.17
C GLN A 77 -0.72 -6.12 3.29
N ILE A 78 -1.59 -7.13 3.28
CA ILE A 78 -2.87 -7.07 2.56
C ILE A 78 -3.73 -5.93 3.14
N GLY A 79 -3.87 -5.86 4.46
CA GLY A 79 -4.64 -4.82 5.13
C GLY A 79 -4.12 -3.43 4.82
N ARG A 80 -2.81 -3.22 4.88
CA ARG A 80 -2.19 -1.93 4.53
C ARG A 80 -2.45 -1.52 3.09
N THR A 81 -2.37 -2.47 2.16
CA THR A 81 -2.62 -2.20 0.74
C THR A 81 -4.07 -1.84 0.50
N LEU A 82 -5.00 -2.56 1.13
CA LEU A 82 -6.43 -2.24 1.09
C LEU A 82 -6.70 -0.84 1.66
N PHE A 83 -6.05 -0.48 2.75
CA PHE A 83 -6.15 0.85 3.34
C PHE A 83 -5.72 1.93 2.33
N GLU A 84 -4.60 1.73 1.65
CA GLU A 84 -4.12 2.69 0.64
C GLU A 84 -5.10 2.80 -0.54
N LEU A 85 -5.70 1.69 -0.97
CA LEU A 85 -6.74 1.71 -2.00
C LEU A 85 -7.99 2.47 -1.52
N GLY A 86 -8.34 2.35 -0.24
CA GLY A 86 -9.43 3.11 0.36
C GLY A 86 -9.16 4.62 0.32
N ASP A 87 -7.97 5.04 0.76
CA ASP A 87 -7.55 6.45 0.70
C ASP A 87 -7.58 6.99 -0.74
N LEU A 88 -7.08 6.20 -1.69
CA LEU A 88 -7.08 6.57 -3.10
C LEU A 88 -8.51 6.74 -3.64
N SER A 89 -9.42 5.83 -3.27
CA SER A 89 -10.82 5.91 -3.69
C SER A 89 -11.50 7.16 -3.14
N LEU A 90 -11.21 7.55 -1.89
CA LEU A 90 -11.71 8.82 -1.32
C LEU A 90 -11.21 10.00 -2.14
N GLU A 91 -9.95 10.03 -2.49
CA GLU A 91 -9.35 11.11 -3.27
C GLU A 91 -9.99 11.22 -4.65
N ARG A 92 -10.41 10.10 -5.23
CA ARG A 92 -11.13 10.04 -6.52
C ARG A 92 -12.62 10.36 -6.39
N GLY A 93 -13.12 10.59 -5.19
CA GLY A 93 -14.53 10.86 -4.94
C GLY A 93 -15.42 9.62 -4.95
N ASP A 94 -14.86 8.43 -4.90
CA ASP A 94 -15.59 7.16 -4.90
C ASP A 94 -15.74 6.65 -3.47
N LYS A 95 -16.73 7.17 -2.77
CA LYS A 95 -16.98 6.83 -1.36
C LYS A 95 -17.40 5.37 -1.16
N ASP A 96 -18.14 4.82 -2.09
CA ASP A 96 -18.63 3.43 -1.97
C ASP A 96 -17.47 2.44 -2.04
N ASN A 97 -16.58 2.60 -3.02
CA ASN A 97 -15.38 1.77 -3.10
C ASN A 97 -14.44 2.00 -1.92
N ALA A 98 -14.31 3.24 -1.46
CA ALA A 98 -13.50 3.54 -0.29
C ALA A 98 -13.99 2.76 0.93
N GLN A 99 -15.30 2.76 1.20
CA GLN A 99 -15.87 2.01 2.32
C GLN A 99 -15.64 0.51 2.18
N ASN A 100 -15.77 -0.03 0.97
CA ASN A 100 -15.50 -1.44 0.73
C ASN A 100 -14.04 -1.79 1.03
N TYR A 101 -13.08 -1.00 0.56
CA TYR A 101 -11.66 -1.23 0.83
C TYR A 101 -11.34 -1.11 2.31
N PHE A 102 -11.86 -0.07 2.98
CA PHE A 102 -11.63 0.11 4.42
C PHE A 102 -12.25 -1.03 5.24
N SER A 103 -13.42 -1.51 4.86
CA SER A 103 -14.06 -2.65 5.54
C SER A 103 -13.20 -3.90 5.44
N LEU A 104 -12.64 -4.18 4.26
CA LEU A 104 -11.73 -5.31 4.06
C LEU A 104 -10.42 -5.13 4.83
N ALA A 105 -9.88 -3.92 4.85
CA ALA A 105 -8.68 -3.61 5.63
C ALA A 105 -8.92 -3.81 7.12
N LEU A 106 -10.06 -3.31 7.61
CA LEU A 106 -10.46 -3.46 9.01
C LEU A 106 -10.54 -4.94 9.41
N GLU A 107 -11.17 -5.76 8.57
CA GLU A 107 -11.27 -7.19 8.79
C GLU A 107 -9.89 -7.85 8.90
N ALA A 108 -8.95 -7.49 8.01
CA ALA A 108 -7.60 -8.02 8.03
C ALA A 108 -6.85 -7.61 9.33
N PHE A 109 -6.97 -6.35 9.74
CA PHE A 109 -6.31 -5.85 10.93
C PHE A 109 -6.92 -6.39 12.22
N GLU A 110 -8.24 -6.55 12.28
CA GLU A 110 -8.92 -7.17 13.42
C GLU A 110 -8.50 -8.62 13.60
N ALA A 111 -8.39 -9.37 12.49
CA ALA A 111 -7.94 -10.77 12.53
C ALA A 111 -6.54 -10.90 13.13
N MET A 112 -5.69 -9.87 12.96
CA MET A 112 -4.34 -9.84 13.53
C MET A 112 -4.26 -9.16 14.88
N LYS A 113 -5.37 -8.61 15.38
CA LYS A 113 -5.42 -7.83 16.63
C LYS A 113 -4.47 -6.63 16.61
N SER A 114 -4.30 -6.02 15.43
CA SER A 114 -3.46 -4.84 15.25
C SER A 114 -4.26 -3.58 15.61
N ILE A 115 -4.29 -3.25 16.91
CA ILE A 115 -5.14 -2.17 17.44
C ILE A 115 -4.86 -0.81 16.80
N PRO A 116 -3.60 -0.35 16.63
CA PRO A 116 -3.35 0.94 15.98
C PRO A 116 -3.89 1.01 14.56
N ASP A 117 -3.77 -0.08 13.80
CA ASP A 117 -4.26 -0.14 12.42
C ASP A 117 -5.79 -0.16 12.37
N VAL A 118 -6.42 -0.89 13.30
CA VAL A 118 -7.89 -0.91 13.43
C VAL A 118 -8.41 0.50 13.71
N GLU A 119 -7.82 1.20 14.67
CA GLU A 119 -8.23 2.56 15.04
C GLU A 119 -8.05 3.53 13.87
N ARG A 120 -6.92 3.47 13.17
CA ARG A 120 -6.64 4.31 12.02
C ARG A 120 -7.63 4.06 10.89
N THR A 121 -7.95 2.79 10.63
CA THR A 121 -8.89 2.42 9.58
C THR A 121 -10.31 2.90 9.90
N ARG A 122 -10.75 2.71 11.14
CA ARG A 122 -12.06 3.22 11.57
C ARG A 122 -12.15 4.74 11.47
N ALA A 123 -11.08 5.44 11.80
CA ALA A 123 -11.04 6.90 11.68
C ALA A 123 -11.13 7.37 10.23
N ALA A 124 -10.63 6.60 9.27
CA ALA A 124 -10.68 6.91 7.84
C ALA A 124 -12.06 6.62 7.24
N MET A 125 -12.82 5.72 7.85
CA MET A 125 -14.16 5.38 7.40
C MET A 125 -15.14 6.51 7.75
#